data_a27fdcfb12bc64b917a2d876b109f068
#
_entry.id   a27fdcfb12bc64b917a2d876b109f068
#
_cell.length_a   1.000
_cell.length_b   1.000
_cell.length_c   1.000
_cell.angle_alpha   90.00
_cell.angle_beta   90.00
_cell.angle_gamma   90.00
#
_symmetry.space_group_name_H-M   'P 1'
#
loop_
_entity.id
_entity.type
_entity.pdbx_description
1 polymer ?
#
loop_
_entity_poly.entity_id
_entity_poly.type
_entity_poly.pdbx_seq_one_letter_code
_entity_poly.pdbx_strand_id
1 'polypeptide(L)'
;MTGILLFIGIMQATGFLDVIIRDIVRVGNKLGGGTGVCSAGGIAAGVIGALTGFTQPVITAVITGPAAVRLGVDPNKCAGIQAHAGHIGNLAGFTHPTQVALVATAGISFGLFNVLGLIACLTIFLVSAIRCNADMRRRGVVITKEEQARIMAEIENREYSTTSL
;
A
#
# COMPACT_ATOMS: atom_id res chain seq x y z
N MET A 1 9.21 17.88 12.92
CA MET A 1 9.39 17.11 11.67
C MET A 1 10.62 16.21 11.67
N THR A 2 11.75 16.66 12.16
CA THR A 2 13.02 15.90 12.17
C THR A 2 12.92 14.54 12.89
N GLY A 3 12.19 14.45 14.01
CA GLY A 3 12.07 13.21 14.77
C GLY A 3 11.33 12.07 14.03
N ILE A 4 10.32 12.41 13.23
CA ILE A 4 9.56 11.41 12.45
C ILE A 4 10.42 10.87 11.30
N LEU A 5 11.16 11.76 10.63
CA LEU A 5 12.09 11.34 9.56
C LEU A 5 13.22 10.46 10.11
N LEU A 6 13.73 10.79 11.29
CA LEU A 6 14.73 9.99 11.98
C LEU A 6 14.16 8.60 12.34
N PHE A 7 12.93 8.54 12.88
CA PHE A 7 12.28 7.28 13.22
C PHE A 7 12.08 6.39 11.98
N ILE A 8 11.57 6.96 10.87
CA ILE A 8 11.41 6.23 9.61
C ILE A 8 12.77 5.76 9.08
N GLY A 9 13.79 6.62 9.13
CA GLY A 9 15.15 6.27 8.73
C GLY A 9 15.74 5.12 9.56
N ILE A 10 15.49 5.11 10.86
CA ILE A 10 15.90 4.00 11.75
C ILE A 10 15.14 2.72 11.38
N MET A 11 13.83 2.78 11.15
CA MET A 11 13.04 1.61 10.75
C MET A 11 13.51 1.04 9.40
N GLN A 12 13.93 1.89 8.46
CA GLN A 12 14.52 1.44 7.20
C GLN A 12 15.90 0.81 7.42
N ALA A 13 16.76 1.49 8.17
CA ALA A 13 18.13 1.02 8.43
C ALA A 13 18.18 -0.28 9.25
N THR A 14 17.18 -0.54 10.08
CA THR A 14 17.04 -1.78 10.87
C THR A 14 16.36 -2.91 10.12
N GLY A 15 15.87 -2.69 8.88
CA GLY A 15 15.11 -3.69 8.12
C GLY A 15 13.72 -3.99 8.69
N PHE A 16 13.26 -3.26 9.70
CA PHE A 16 11.96 -3.50 10.32
C PHE A 16 10.79 -3.20 9.37
N LEU A 17 10.95 -2.18 8.52
CA LEU A 17 10.00 -1.86 7.46
C LEU A 17 9.86 -3.01 6.46
N ASP A 18 10.95 -3.66 6.10
CA ASP A 18 10.94 -4.77 5.14
C ASP A 18 10.20 -5.99 5.68
N VAL A 19 10.32 -6.26 6.98
CA VAL A 19 9.56 -7.34 7.66
C VAL A 19 8.07 -7.05 7.61
N ILE A 20 7.65 -5.84 7.93
CA ILE A 20 6.23 -5.43 7.90
C ILE A 20 5.67 -5.55 6.47
N ILE A 21 6.41 -5.06 5.48
CA ILE A 21 5.96 -5.09 4.08
C ILE A 21 5.87 -6.55 3.58
N ARG A 22 6.81 -7.40 3.97
CA ARG A 22 6.79 -8.84 3.64
C ARG A 22 5.53 -9.52 4.18
N ASP A 23 5.19 -9.28 5.44
CA ASP A 23 3.99 -9.84 6.04
C ASP A 23 2.73 -9.33 5.35
N ILE A 24 2.70 -8.07 4.96
CA ILE A 24 1.62 -7.46 4.19
C ILE A 24 1.49 -8.09 2.81
N VAL A 25 2.59 -8.28 2.09
CA VAL A 25 2.61 -8.96 0.78
C VAL A 25 2.11 -10.40 0.92
N ARG A 26 2.55 -11.11 1.96
CA ARG A 26 2.11 -12.49 2.23
C ARG A 26 0.61 -12.57 2.52
N VAL A 27 0.07 -11.67 3.32
CA VAL A 27 -1.37 -11.58 3.60
C VAL A 27 -2.14 -11.18 2.34
N GLY A 28 -1.66 -10.17 1.62
CA GLY A 28 -2.28 -9.73 0.36
C GLY A 28 -2.35 -10.83 -0.69
N ASN A 29 -1.28 -11.61 -0.80
CA ASN A 29 -1.22 -12.75 -1.71
C ASN A 29 -2.28 -13.83 -1.37
N LYS A 30 -2.50 -14.11 -0.09
CA LYS A 30 -3.54 -15.06 0.37
C LYS A 30 -4.97 -14.57 0.08
N LEU A 31 -5.18 -13.23 0.11
CA LEU A 31 -6.51 -12.65 -0.04
C LEU A 31 -6.96 -12.51 -1.50
N GLY A 32 -6.04 -12.32 -2.46
CA GLY A 32 -6.44 -12.03 -3.84
C GLY A 32 -5.33 -12.07 -4.88
N GLY A 33 -4.26 -12.80 -4.63
CA GLY A 33 -3.14 -12.89 -5.57
C GLY A 33 -2.53 -11.52 -5.87
N GLY A 34 -2.29 -11.22 -7.15
CA GLY A 34 -1.65 -9.97 -7.57
C GLY A 34 -2.41 -8.72 -7.13
N THR A 35 -3.73 -8.69 -7.31
CA THR A 35 -4.58 -7.57 -6.84
C THR A 35 -4.56 -7.44 -5.32
N GLY A 36 -4.52 -8.58 -4.60
CA GLY A 36 -4.39 -8.59 -3.15
C GLY A 36 -3.08 -8.00 -2.68
N VAL A 37 -1.96 -8.30 -3.35
CA VAL A 37 -0.64 -7.73 -3.05
C VAL A 37 -0.62 -6.22 -3.28
N CYS A 38 -1.15 -5.72 -4.42
CA CYS A 38 -1.28 -4.29 -4.67
C CYS A 38 -2.11 -3.59 -3.59
N SER A 39 -3.25 -4.19 -3.24
CA SER A 39 -4.19 -3.63 -2.27
C SER A 39 -3.58 -3.59 -0.87
N ALA A 40 -2.95 -4.67 -0.44
CA ALA A 40 -2.30 -4.75 0.85
C ALA A 40 -1.15 -3.75 0.98
N GLY A 41 -0.31 -3.62 -0.04
CA GLY A 41 0.77 -2.63 -0.08
C GLY A 41 0.24 -1.20 -0.01
N GLY A 42 -0.82 -0.90 -0.76
CA GLY A 42 -1.44 0.42 -0.73
C GLY A 42 -2.11 0.76 0.61
N ILE A 43 -2.82 -0.20 1.22
CA ILE A 43 -3.43 -0.02 2.55
C ILE A 43 -2.35 0.19 3.61
N ALA A 44 -1.26 -0.58 3.54
CA ALA A 44 -0.13 -0.39 4.45
C ALA A 44 0.46 1.01 4.36
N ALA A 45 0.69 1.51 3.13
CA ALA A 45 1.14 2.87 2.91
C ALA A 45 0.15 3.90 3.49
N GLY A 46 -1.15 3.66 3.32
CA GLY A 46 -2.21 4.49 3.88
C GLY A 46 -2.20 4.52 5.41
N VAL A 47 -2.07 3.35 6.05
CA VAL A 47 -1.99 3.24 7.52
C VAL A 47 -0.74 3.91 8.06
N ILE A 48 0.42 3.67 7.44
CA ILE A 48 1.68 4.33 7.81
C ILE A 48 1.53 5.85 7.65
N GLY A 49 0.93 6.30 6.55
CA GLY A 49 0.65 7.71 6.31
C GLY A 49 -0.27 8.33 7.37
N ALA A 50 -1.31 7.60 7.78
CA ALA A 50 -2.22 8.04 8.84
C ALA A 50 -1.52 8.21 10.20
N LEU A 51 -0.60 7.32 10.52
CA LEU A 51 0.12 7.32 11.80
C LEU A 51 1.29 8.31 11.83
N THR A 52 1.99 8.48 10.70
CA THR A 52 3.22 9.29 10.64
C THR A 52 2.99 10.70 10.10
N GLY A 53 1.84 10.95 9.50
CA GLY A 53 1.56 12.20 8.79
C GLY A 53 2.26 12.33 7.43
N PHE A 54 2.85 11.25 6.91
CA PHE A 54 3.49 11.21 5.60
C PHE A 54 2.89 10.09 4.76
N THR A 55 2.39 10.46 3.58
CA THR A 55 1.96 9.47 2.60
C THR A 55 3.17 8.87 1.92
N GLN A 56 3.33 7.56 2.02
CA GLN A 56 4.47 6.86 1.43
C GLN A 56 4.06 5.76 0.44
N PRO A 57 3.17 6.02 -0.54
CA PRO A 57 2.82 5.01 -1.53
C PRO A 57 4.02 4.58 -2.37
N VAL A 58 5.03 5.45 -2.51
CA VAL A 58 6.25 5.16 -3.28
C VAL A 58 7.06 4.03 -2.65
N ILE A 59 7.24 4.03 -1.33
CA ILE A 59 8.04 3.00 -0.64
C ILE A 59 7.39 1.63 -0.78
N THR A 60 6.10 1.54 -0.49
CA THR A 60 5.38 0.27 -0.64
C THR A 60 5.25 -0.14 -2.11
N ALA A 61 5.12 0.81 -3.04
CA ALA A 61 5.03 0.54 -4.47
C ALA A 61 6.33 -0.07 -5.04
N VAL A 62 7.49 0.37 -4.57
CA VAL A 62 8.78 -0.18 -5.01
C VAL A 62 8.91 -1.66 -4.67
N ILE A 63 8.37 -2.08 -3.54
CA ILE A 63 8.45 -3.47 -3.08
C ILE A 63 7.28 -4.30 -3.59
N THR A 64 6.04 -3.83 -3.40
CA THR A 64 4.85 -4.59 -3.74
C THR A 64 4.47 -4.52 -5.22
N GLY A 65 4.89 -3.47 -5.93
CA GLY A 65 4.62 -3.27 -7.35
C GLY A 65 5.21 -4.38 -8.23
N PRO A 66 6.53 -4.64 -8.17
CA PRO A 66 7.16 -5.72 -8.92
C PRO A 66 6.56 -7.09 -8.60
N ALA A 67 6.24 -7.36 -7.34
CA ALA A 67 5.58 -8.60 -6.92
C ALA A 67 4.21 -8.76 -7.58
N ALA A 68 3.39 -7.73 -7.56
CA ALA A 68 2.06 -7.76 -8.14
C ALA A 68 2.09 -7.88 -9.68
N VAL A 69 3.04 -7.21 -10.34
CA VAL A 69 3.22 -7.31 -11.79
C VAL A 69 3.61 -8.74 -12.20
N ARG A 70 4.50 -9.38 -11.45
CA ARG A 70 4.84 -10.80 -11.67
C ARG A 70 3.64 -11.72 -11.47
N LEU A 71 2.72 -11.36 -10.61
CA LEU A 71 1.43 -12.02 -10.41
C LEU A 71 0.37 -11.60 -11.44
N GLY A 72 0.78 -11.03 -12.57
CA GLY A 72 -0.06 -10.74 -13.74
C GLY A 72 -0.85 -9.44 -13.67
N VAL A 73 -0.64 -8.58 -12.67
CA VAL A 73 -1.29 -7.28 -12.59
C VAL A 73 -0.66 -6.30 -13.59
N ASP A 74 -1.51 -5.55 -14.28
CA ASP A 74 -1.04 -4.45 -15.13
C ASP A 74 -0.36 -3.37 -14.28
N PRO A 75 0.86 -2.90 -14.65
CA PRO A 75 1.59 -1.92 -13.87
C PRO A 75 0.81 -0.62 -13.59
N ASN A 76 0.07 -0.12 -14.57
CA ASN A 76 -0.71 1.12 -14.41
C ASN A 76 -1.86 0.92 -13.41
N LYS A 77 -2.51 -0.25 -13.43
CA LYS A 77 -3.57 -0.58 -12.49
C LYS A 77 -3.04 -0.81 -11.09
N CYS A 78 -1.88 -1.46 -10.98
CA CYS A 78 -1.19 -1.60 -9.71
C CYS A 78 -0.87 -0.24 -9.10
N ALA A 79 -0.26 0.66 -9.87
CA ALA A 79 0.05 2.02 -9.44
C ALA A 79 -1.20 2.78 -9.01
N GLY A 80 -2.30 2.66 -9.78
CA GLY A 80 -3.58 3.28 -9.44
C GLY A 80 -4.15 2.78 -8.11
N ILE A 81 -4.17 1.46 -7.88
CA ILE A 81 -4.64 0.87 -6.61
C ILE A 81 -3.79 1.38 -5.44
N GLN A 82 -2.48 1.35 -5.58
CA GLN A 82 -1.55 1.76 -4.52
C GLN A 82 -1.67 3.26 -4.22
N ALA A 83 -1.81 4.09 -5.24
CA ALA A 83 -2.03 5.53 -5.06
C ALA A 83 -3.34 5.79 -4.31
N HIS A 84 -4.45 5.19 -4.73
CA HIS A 84 -5.75 5.37 -4.09
C HIS A 84 -5.77 4.86 -2.65
N ALA A 85 -5.21 3.67 -2.39
CA ALA A 85 -5.13 3.13 -1.04
C ALA A 85 -4.17 3.94 -0.16
N GLY A 86 -3.04 4.37 -0.70
CA GLY A 86 -2.06 5.19 0.02
C GLY A 86 -2.63 6.54 0.47
N HIS A 87 -3.54 7.14 -0.29
CA HIS A 87 -4.20 8.39 0.07
C HIS A 87 -5.23 8.26 1.20
N ILE A 88 -5.61 7.06 1.62
CA ILE A 88 -6.46 6.86 2.78
C ILE A 88 -5.86 7.58 4.01
N GLY A 89 -4.55 7.48 4.20
CA GLY A 89 -3.85 8.17 5.28
C GLY A 89 -3.96 9.69 5.21
N ASN A 90 -3.93 10.26 4.02
CA ASN A 90 -4.05 11.71 3.81
C ASN A 90 -5.44 12.25 4.12
N LEU A 91 -6.48 11.50 3.78
CA LEU A 91 -7.86 11.97 3.88
C LEU A 91 -8.57 11.54 5.16
N ALA A 92 -8.11 10.44 5.78
CA ALA A 92 -8.69 9.93 7.03
C ALA A 92 -7.77 10.08 8.25
N GLY A 93 -6.47 10.36 8.05
CA GLY A 93 -5.50 10.42 9.12
C GLY A 93 -5.65 11.67 10.00
N PHE A 94 -5.89 11.48 11.28
CA PHE A 94 -6.00 12.59 12.26
C PHE A 94 -4.67 13.31 12.49
N THR A 95 -3.56 12.66 12.24
CA THR A 95 -2.20 13.21 12.46
C THR A 95 -1.60 13.84 11.21
N HIS A 96 -2.27 13.70 10.06
CA HIS A 96 -1.73 14.21 8.80
C HIS A 96 -1.73 15.74 8.79
N PRO A 97 -0.58 16.42 8.55
CA PRO A 97 -0.47 17.87 8.65
C PRO A 97 -1.48 18.64 7.81
N THR A 98 -1.79 18.12 6.61
CA THR A 98 -2.80 18.73 5.72
C THR A 98 -4.19 18.72 6.34
N GLN A 99 -4.58 17.63 7.02
CA GLN A 99 -5.88 17.51 7.69
C GLN A 99 -5.96 18.43 8.88
N VAL A 100 -4.90 18.48 9.69
CA VAL A 100 -4.81 19.37 10.84
C VAL A 100 -4.93 20.83 10.40
N ALA A 101 -4.20 21.22 9.36
CA ALA A 101 -4.26 22.58 8.82
C ALA A 101 -5.65 22.92 8.26
N LEU A 102 -6.26 22.00 7.50
CA LEU A 102 -7.58 22.21 6.91
C LEU A 102 -8.66 22.40 7.99
N VAL A 103 -8.70 21.51 8.96
CA VAL A 103 -9.64 21.56 10.08
C VAL A 103 -9.48 22.85 10.88
N ALA A 104 -8.23 23.23 11.20
CA ALA A 104 -7.93 24.46 11.92
C ALA A 104 -8.33 25.71 11.13
N THR A 105 -8.09 25.72 9.81
CA THR A 105 -8.38 26.88 8.95
C THR A 105 -9.88 27.03 8.67
N ALA A 106 -10.56 25.91 8.44
CA ALA A 106 -11.99 25.90 8.13
C ALA A 106 -12.89 25.99 9.37
N GLY A 107 -12.34 25.86 10.59
CA GLY A 107 -13.11 25.86 11.82
C GLY A 107 -14.08 24.68 11.95
N ILE A 108 -13.82 23.59 11.26
CA ILE A 108 -14.62 22.36 11.30
C ILE A 108 -14.07 21.39 12.34
N SER A 109 -14.91 20.50 12.85
CA SER A 109 -14.46 19.51 13.81
C SER A 109 -13.80 18.31 13.15
N PHE A 110 -12.76 17.78 13.78
CA PHE A 110 -12.27 16.43 13.48
C PHE A 110 -13.40 15.42 13.66
N GLY A 111 -13.34 14.35 12.91
CA GLY A 111 -14.29 13.24 13.02
C GLY A 111 -15.15 13.14 11.76
N LEU A 112 -16.18 13.96 11.61
CA LEU A 112 -17.08 13.87 10.45
C LEU A 112 -16.34 14.04 9.11
N PHE A 113 -15.47 15.03 9.03
CA PHE A 113 -14.66 15.28 7.83
C PHE A 113 -13.75 14.09 7.49
N ASN A 114 -13.09 13.53 8.49
CA ASN A 114 -12.22 12.37 8.32
C ASN A 114 -13.01 11.11 7.93
N VAL A 115 -14.20 10.91 8.47
CA VAL A 115 -15.09 9.80 8.10
C VAL A 115 -15.56 9.93 6.66
N LEU A 116 -15.97 11.11 6.23
CA LEU A 116 -16.37 11.36 4.83
C LEU A 116 -15.19 11.14 3.86
N GLY A 117 -14.00 11.62 4.24
CA GLY A 117 -12.77 11.37 3.47
C GLY A 117 -12.43 9.88 3.38
N LEU A 118 -12.57 9.14 4.46
CA LEU A 118 -12.38 7.69 4.49
C LEU A 118 -13.35 6.96 3.57
N ILE A 119 -14.64 7.30 3.63
CA ILE A 119 -15.68 6.70 2.77
C ILE A 119 -15.35 6.95 1.29
N ALA A 120 -15.02 8.20 0.94
CA ALA A 120 -14.65 8.54 -0.43
C ALA A 120 -13.43 7.75 -0.93
N CYS A 121 -12.37 7.70 -0.12
CA CYS A 121 -11.16 6.94 -0.45
C CYS A 121 -11.41 5.44 -0.59
N LEU A 122 -12.15 4.84 0.34
CA LEU A 122 -12.49 3.42 0.28
C LEU A 122 -13.32 3.10 -0.96
N THR A 123 -14.26 3.97 -1.33
CA THR A 123 -15.07 3.79 -2.54
C THR A 123 -14.20 3.77 -3.79
N ILE A 124 -13.31 4.75 -3.95
CA ILE A 124 -12.38 4.83 -5.09
C ILE A 124 -11.44 3.63 -5.11
N PHE A 125 -10.90 3.25 -3.96
CA PHE A 125 -10.03 2.09 -3.83
C PHE A 125 -10.74 0.79 -4.22
N LEU A 126 -11.95 0.54 -3.71
CA LEU A 126 -12.73 -0.66 -4.04
C LEU A 126 -13.06 -0.74 -5.53
N VAL A 127 -13.48 0.37 -6.14
CA VAL A 127 -13.73 0.43 -7.59
C VAL A 127 -12.45 0.10 -8.37
N SER A 128 -11.31 0.61 -7.96
CA SER A 128 -10.02 0.33 -8.60
C SER A 128 -9.63 -1.14 -8.48
N ALA A 129 -9.82 -1.75 -7.30
CA ALA A 129 -9.53 -3.16 -7.06
C ALA A 129 -10.46 -4.08 -7.88
N ILE A 130 -11.76 -3.76 -7.93
CA ILE A 130 -12.74 -4.52 -8.71
C ILE A 130 -12.40 -4.45 -10.21
N ARG A 131 -12.07 -3.26 -10.72
CA ARG A 131 -11.66 -3.08 -12.12
C ARG A 131 -10.39 -3.84 -12.45
N CYS A 132 -9.42 -3.86 -11.55
CA CYS A 132 -8.20 -4.64 -11.73
C CYS A 132 -8.49 -6.14 -11.80
N ASN A 133 -9.30 -6.66 -10.89
CA ASN A 133 -9.72 -8.06 -10.91
C ASN A 133 -10.48 -8.43 -12.20
N ALA A 134 -11.40 -7.56 -12.63
CA ALA A 134 -12.16 -7.76 -13.86
C ALA A 134 -11.23 -7.77 -15.09
N ASP A 135 -10.22 -6.93 -15.11
CA ASP A 135 -9.22 -6.90 -16.18
C ASP A 135 -8.35 -8.16 -16.21
N MET A 136 -7.87 -8.62 -15.05
CA MET A 136 -7.12 -9.86 -14.97
C MET A 136 -7.93 -11.05 -15.49
N ARG A 137 -9.21 -11.13 -15.11
CA ARG A 137 -10.13 -12.16 -15.63
C ARG A 137 -10.32 -12.07 -17.14
N ARG A 138 -10.50 -10.86 -17.69
CA ARG A 138 -10.66 -10.64 -19.14
C ARG A 138 -9.40 -11.01 -19.92
N ARG A 139 -8.22 -10.79 -19.37
CA ARG A 139 -6.95 -11.16 -19.97
C ARG A 139 -6.62 -12.65 -19.81
N GLY A 140 -7.48 -13.41 -19.12
CA GLY A 140 -7.26 -14.83 -18.87
C GLY A 140 -6.03 -15.12 -18.02
N VAL A 141 -5.65 -14.18 -17.15
CA VAL A 141 -4.51 -14.37 -16.23
C VAL A 141 -4.90 -15.41 -15.18
N VAL A 142 -4.42 -16.62 -15.38
CA VAL A 142 -4.59 -17.74 -14.45
C VAL A 142 -3.21 -18.10 -13.93
N ILE A 143 -2.93 -17.71 -12.69
CA ILE A 143 -1.70 -18.11 -12.01
C ILE A 143 -2.06 -19.25 -11.07
N THR A 144 -1.40 -20.38 -11.23
CA THR A 144 -1.59 -21.54 -10.36
C THR A 144 -1.06 -21.24 -8.95
N LYS A 145 -1.61 -21.91 -7.94
CA LYS A 145 -1.14 -21.73 -6.56
C LYS A 145 0.34 -22.07 -6.39
N GLU A 146 0.84 -23.03 -7.17
CA GLU A 146 2.25 -23.42 -7.17
C GLU A 146 3.15 -22.35 -7.75
N GLU A 147 2.75 -21.77 -8.88
CA GLU A 147 3.45 -20.67 -9.53
C GLU A 147 3.45 -19.41 -8.66
N GLN A 148 2.33 -19.12 -8.01
CA GLN A 148 2.18 -18.05 -7.04
C GLN A 148 3.12 -18.23 -5.84
N ALA A 149 3.21 -19.44 -5.29
CA ALA A 149 4.13 -19.77 -4.20
C ALA A 149 5.60 -19.64 -4.64
N ARG A 150 5.92 -20.05 -5.86
CA ARG A 150 7.27 -19.92 -6.43
C ARG A 150 7.70 -18.48 -6.60
N ILE A 151 6.82 -17.63 -7.16
CA ILE A 151 7.07 -16.20 -7.32
C ILE A 151 7.31 -15.53 -5.96
N MET A 152 6.50 -15.90 -4.96
CA MET A 152 6.64 -15.35 -3.61
C MET A 152 7.96 -15.77 -2.95
N ALA A 153 8.35 -17.03 -3.08
CA ALA A 153 9.64 -17.52 -2.57
C ALA A 153 10.84 -16.83 -3.26
N GLU A 154 10.75 -16.57 -4.55
CA GLU A 154 11.79 -15.85 -5.29
C GLU A 154 11.93 -14.40 -4.85
N ILE A 155 10.81 -13.73 -4.57
CA ILE A 155 10.79 -12.35 -4.05
C ILE A 155 11.44 -12.33 -2.65
N GLU A 156 11.08 -13.27 -1.81
CA GLU A 156 11.61 -13.41 -0.44
C GLU A 156 13.14 -13.63 -0.45
N ASN A 157 13.65 -14.46 -1.38
CA ASN A 157 15.09 -14.77 -1.50
C ASN A 157 15.90 -13.59 -2.10
N ARG A 158 15.35 -12.81 -3.02
CA ARG A 158 16.07 -11.66 -3.60
C ARG A 158 16.31 -10.54 -2.59
N GLU A 159 15.39 -10.33 -1.68
CA GLU A 159 15.55 -9.30 -0.63
C GLU A 159 16.66 -9.67 0.36
N TYR A 160 16.84 -10.94 0.67
CA TYR A 160 17.97 -11.38 1.50
C TYR A 160 19.33 -11.11 0.87
N SER A 161 19.44 -11.20 -0.46
CA SER A 161 20.69 -10.97 -1.18
C SER A 161 21.10 -9.49 -1.24
N THR A 162 20.16 -8.57 -1.13
CA THR A 162 20.43 -7.11 -1.20
C THR A 162 20.79 -6.52 0.17
N THR A 163 20.44 -7.21 1.26
CA THR A 163 20.71 -6.75 2.63
C THR A 163 22.07 -7.23 3.14
N SER A 164 22.81 -8.05 2.39
CA SER A 164 24.12 -8.59 2.75
C SER A 164 25.31 -7.83 2.13
N LEU A 165 25.10 -6.63 1.63
CA LEU A 165 26.10 -5.69 1.19
C LEU A 165 26.04 -4.41 2.05
#